data_c73f0c0ef63d2a5caa713edef83448da
#
_entry.id   c73f0c0ef63d2a5caa713edef83448da
#
_cell.length_a   1.000
_cell.length_b   1.000
_cell.length_c   1.000
_cell.angle_alpha   90.00
_cell.angle_beta   90.00
_cell.angle_gamma   90.00
#
_symmetry.space_group_name_H-M   'P 1'
#
loop_
_entity.id
_entity.type
_entity.pdbx_description
1 polymer ?
#
loop_
_entity_poly.entity_id
_entity_poly.type
_entity_poly.pdbx_seq_one_letter_code
_entity_poly.pdbx_strand_id
1 'polypeptide(L)'
;GIRYRDPELVVEEIGLLVRNYGIKNIKIIDELFVLQEEHYMSIVDLLIESGYDLNIWVYARVDTVKHVHLQKMKKAGINWLALGIESANPDVRDGASKKMRVNDIKKIVRIIQEAGIRVIGNYIFGLPEDTNETMKETLDMAIDLNCEFANFYSAMAYPGSKLYDIAVKEGWELPREWHGYSQHSYETLPLSTNYLSAREVLKFRDDAFHKYFENQKYLSMIENKFGNKVKEYVQEMTKTRLKRKILDEENSSKLKDNKMVIYGSFSGLDNNQNRIPQT
;
A
#
# COMPACT_ATOMS: atom_id res chain seq x y z
N GLY A 1 4.95 -19.02 15.13
CA GLY A 1 4.17 -18.05 15.88
C GLY A 1 4.75 -16.67 15.77
N ILE A 2 3.95 -15.62 16.01
CA ILE A 2 4.40 -14.23 16.02
C ILE A 2 5.29 -14.02 17.27
N ARG A 3 6.39 -13.30 17.11
CA ARG A 3 7.28 -12.90 18.19
C ARG A 3 7.19 -11.39 18.36
N TYR A 4 6.93 -10.96 19.59
CA TYR A 4 6.85 -9.54 19.93
C TYR A 4 8.16 -9.11 20.59
N ARG A 5 8.70 -7.96 20.19
CA ARG A 5 9.83 -7.31 20.86
C ARG A 5 9.31 -6.61 22.11
N ASP A 6 10.16 -6.52 23.11
CA ASP A 6 9.87 -5.75 24.31
C ASP A 6 9.56 -4.27 23.96
N PRO A 7 8.42 -3.71 24.40
CA PRO A 7 8.04 -2.33 24.11
C PRO A 7 9.06 -1.29 24.54
N GLU A 8 9.72 -1.48 25.70
CA GLU A 8 10.76 -0.57 26.19
C GLU A 8 11.96 -0.54 25.25
N LEU A 9 12.41 -1.71 24.78
CA LEU A 9 13.52 -1.81 23.83
C LEU A 9 13.18 -1.19 22.47
N VAL A 10 11.92 -1.32 22.03
CA VAL A 10 11.46 -0.68 20.78
C VAL A 10 11.54 0.83 20.88
N VAL A 11 11.04 1.40 21.99
CA VAL A 11 11.03 2.86 22.18
C VAL A 11 12.42 3.40 22.49
N GLU A 12 13.28 2.63 23.16
CA GLU A 12 14.70 2.98 23.35
C GLU A 12 15.42 3.09 21.98
N GLU A 13 15.24 2.13 21.09
CA GLU A 13 15.81 2.15 19.74
C GLU A 13 15.33 3.40 18.95
N ILE A 14 14.04 3.70 19.01
CA ILE A 14 13.47 4.93 18.44
C ILE A 14 14.16 6.17 19.06
N GLY A 15 14.32 6.18 20.39
CA GLY A 15 14.99 7.25 21.10
C GLY A 15 16.45 7.47 20.68
N LEU A 16 17.19 6.39 20.40
CA LEU A 16 18.54 6.46 19.86
C LEU A 16 18.56 7.11 18.47
N LEU A 17 17.61 6.74 17.59
CA LEU A 17 17.50 7.32 16.25
C LEU A 17 17.17 8.83 16.33
N VAL A 18 16.28 9.23 17.22
CA VAL A 18 15.91 10.62 17.43
C VAL A 18 17.10 11.43 17.97
N ARG A 19 17.73 10.98 19.07
CA ARG A 19 18.77 11.73 19.76
C ARG A 19 20.07 11.81 18.97
N ASN A 20 20.48 10.71 18.32
CA ASN A 20 21.77 10.65 17.65
C ASN A 20 21.74 11.14 16.20
N TYR A 21 20.57 11.02 15.54
CA TYR A 21 20.46 11.31 14.10
C TYR A 21 19.37 12.33 13.76
N GLY A 22 18.61 12.82 14.74
CA GLY A 22 17.53 13.79 14.51
C GLY A 22 16.38 13.23 13.67
N ILE A 23 16.15 11.90 13.67
CA ILE A 23 15.10 11.25 12.88
C ILE A 23 13.74 11.69 13.41
N LYS A 24 12.86 12.11 12.51
CA LYS A 24 11.47 12.47 12.80
C LYS A 24 10.46 11.56 12.09
N ASN A 25 10.83 10.99 10.95
CA ASN A 25 9.97 10.12 10.16
C ASN A 25 10.37 8.67 10.36
N ILE A 26 9.46 7.85 10.86
CA ILE A 26 9.69 6.43 11.17
C ILE A 26 8.61 5.59 10.52
N LYS A 27 9.03 4.52 9.84
CA LYS A 27 8.16 3.44 9.39
C LYS A 27 8.44 2.21 10.24
N ILE A 28 7.45 1.76 10.99
CA ILE A 28 7.54 0.50 11.73
C ILE A 28 7.16 -0.62 10.76
N ILE A 29 8.13 -1.49 10.44
CA ILE A 29 7.97 -2.62 9.54
C ILE A 29 7.46 -3.83 10.34
N ASP A 30 6.24 -3.72 10.80
CA ASP A 30 5.45 -4.79 11.42
C ASP A 30 4.14 -4.87 10.63
N GLU A 31 3.91 -5.99 9.96
CA GLU A 31 2.76 -6.17 9.07
C GLU A 31 1.42 -6.01 9.79
N LEU A 32 1.38 -6.23 11.11
CA LEU A 32 0.18 -6.20 11.94
C LEU A 32 0.43 -5.49 13.28
N PHE A 33 0.95 -4.27 13.24
CA PHE A 33 1.30 -3.49 14.45
C PHE A 33 0.15 -3.43 15.46
N VAL A 34 -1.09 -3.22 15.03
CA VAL A 34 -2.27 -3.10 15.91
C VAL A 34 -2.96 -4.46 16.21
N LEU A 35 -2.26 -5.58 16.09
CA LEU A 35 -2.86 -6.90 16.31
C LEU A 35 -2.98 -7.25 17.82
N GLN A 36 -1.87 -7.12 18.57
CA GLN A 36 -1.83 -7.45 20.01
C GLN A 36 -1.98 -6.17 20.82
N GLU A 37 -3.15 -5.97 21.41
CA GLU A 37 -3.53 -4.72 22.08
C GLU A 37 -2.56 -4.28 23.17
N GLU A 38 -2.25 -5.15 24.12
CA GLU A 38 -1.36 -4.85 25.24
C GLU A 38 0.02 -4.41 24.73
N HIS A 39 0.54 -5.10 23.71
CA HIS A 39 1.85 -4.82 23.16
C HIS A 39 1.92 -3.44 22.48
N TYR A 40 1.04 -3.17 21.50
CA TYR A 40 1.13 -1.91 20.79
C TYR A 40 0.71 -0.71 21.65
N MET A 41 -0.22 -0.90 22.60
CA MET A 41 -0.59 0.17 23.52
C MET A 41 0.52 0.51 24.50
N SER A 42 1.32 -0.47 24.94
CA SER A 42 2.53 -0.20 25.73
C SER A 42 3.55 0.64 24.96
N ILE A 43 3.78 0.33 23.68
CA ILE A 43 4.64 1.16 22.81
C ILE A 43 4.06 2.58 22.66
N VAL A 44 2.75 2.71 22.44
CA VAL A 44 2.05 4.00 22.31
C VAL A 44 2.22 4.84 23.58
N ASP A 45 2.07 4.24 24.76
CA ASP A 45 2.23 4.92 26.04
C ASP A 45 3.64 5.42 26.25
N LEU A 46 4.63 4.58 26.03
CA LEU A 46 6.05 4.95 26.14
C LEU A 46 6.45 6.04 25.13
N LEU A 47 5.90 6.03 23.92
CA LEU A 47 6.12 7.09 22.93
C LEU A 47 5.52 8.42 23.38
N ILE A 48 4.34 8.41 24.00
CA ILE A 48 3.73 9.62 24.58
C ILE A 48 4.58 10.16 25.73
N GLU A 49 5.05 9.28 26.61
CA GLU A 49 5.90 9.64 27.75
C GLU A 49 7.25 10.20 27.32
N SER A 50 7.81 9.68 26.22
CA SER A 50 9.08 10.18 25.68
C SER A 50 9.02 11.60 25.13
N GLY A 51 7.82 12.08 24.76
CA GLY A 51 7.59 13.42 24.23
C GLY A 51 8.25 13.71 22.89
N TYR A 52 8.66 12.68 22.13
CA TYR A 52 9.28 12.88 20.81
C TYR A 52 8.26 13.41 19.79
N ASP A 53 8.69 14.41 19.00
CA ASP A 53 7.93 14.91 17.85
C ASP A 53 8.17 14.00 16.62
N LEU A 54 7.33 12.98 16.47
CA LEU A 54 7.49 11.94 15.46
C LEU A 54 6.33 11.92 14.47
N ASN A 55 6.67 11.53 13.24
CA ASN A 55 5.72 11.14 12.19
C ASN A 55 5.91 9.66 11.91
N ILE A 56 5.06 8.83 12.52
CA ILE A 56 5.17 7.37 12.47
C ILE A 56 4.13 6.81 11.51
N TRP A 57 4.56 5.87 10.69
CA TRP A 57 3.73 5.04 9.83
C TRP A 57 3.75 3.60 10.31
N VAL A 58 2.57 2.98 10.46
CA VAL A 58 2.40 1.57 10.84
C VAL A 58 1.39 0.86 9.95
N TYR A 59 1.46 -0.47 9.92
CA TYR A 59 0.52 -1.32 9.19
C TYR A 59 -0.59 -1.84 10.09
N ALA A 60 -1.78 -1.98 9.51
CA ALA A 60 -2.94 -2.59 10.16
C ALA A 60 -3.82 -3.32 9.15
N ARG A 61 -4.57 -4.30 9.62
CA ARG A 61 -5.75 -4.77 8.90
C ARG A 61 -6.95 -3.92 9.31
N VAL A 62 -7.91 -3.79 8.39
CA VAL A 62 -9.12 -3.00 8.64
C VAL A 62 -9.86 -3.48 9.89
N ASP A 63 -9.96 -4.80 10.10
CA ASP A 63 -10.68 -5.42 11.22
C ASP A 63 -9.94 -5.40 12.57
N THR A 64 -8.65 -5.02 12.59
CA THR A 64 -7.89 -4.93 13.84
C THR A 64 -7.88 -3.52 14.45
N VAL A 65 -8.33 -2.50 13.70
CA VAL A 65 -8.34 -1.12 14.18
C VAL A 65 -9.42 -0.91 15.23
N LYS A 66 -9.00 -0.44 16.43
CA LYS A 66 -9.91 -0.11 17.51
C LYS A 66 -10.09 1.40 17.62
N HIS A 67 -11.31 1.88 17.43
CA HIS A 67 -11.66 3.30 17.49
C HIS A 67 -11.16 4.00 18.78
N VAL A 68 -11.32 3.33 19.92
CA VAL A 68 -10.96 3.89 21.24
C VAL A 68 -9.48 4.21 21.40
N HIS A 69 -8.60 3.63 20.59
CA HIS A 69 -7.16 3.83 20.66
C HIS A 69 -6.62 4.90 19.70
N LEU A 70 -7.40 5.29 18.68
CA LEU A 70 -6.92 6.16 17.61
C LEU A 70 -6.40 7.52 18.12
N GLN A 71 -7.10 8.16 19.04
CA GLN A 71 -6.66 9.43 19.61
C GLN A 71 -5.33 9.30 20.36
N LYS A 72 -5.14 8.21 21.08
CA LYS A 72 -3.91 7.92 21.80
C LYS A 72 -2.76 7.61 20.85
N MET A 73 -3.02 6.80 19.84
CA MET A 73 -2.07 6.53 18.73
C MET A 73 -1.65 7.83 18.04
N LYS A 74 -2.61 8.71 17.73
CA LYS A 74 -2.31 10.03 17.15
C LYS A 74 -1.40 10.86 18.05
N LYS A 75 -1.66 10.90 19.37
CA LYS A 75 -0.84 11.61 20.35
C LYS A 75 0.59 11.06 20.42
N ALA A 76 0.77 9.75 20.23
CA ALA A 76 2.09 9.10 20.18
C ALA A 76 2.89 9.41 18.90
N GLY A 77 2.33 10.18 17.95
CA GLY A 77 2.98 10.48 16.68
C GLY A 77 2.66 9.49 15.56
N ILE A 78 1.76 8.52 15.76
CA ILE A 78 1.28 7.64 14.69
C ILE A 78 0.34 8.44 13.80
N ASN A 79 0.88 8.95 12.70
CA ASN A 79 0.18 9.84 11.78
C ASN A 79 -0.33 9.13 10.52
N TRP A 80 0.11 7.90 10.29
CA TRP A 80 -0.23 7.13 9.10
C TRP A 80 -0.57 5.67 9.46
N LEU A 81 -1.71 5.20 8.98
CA LEU A 81 -2.10 3.79 9.00
C LEU A 81 -2.17 3.25 7.57
N ALA A 82 -1.33 2.28 7.25
CA ALA A 82 -1.41 1.52 6.01
C ALA A 82 -2.34 0.32 6.22
N LEU A 83 -3.51 0.36 5.59
CA LEU A 83 -4.56 -0.63 5.74
C LEU A 83 -4.54 -1.65 4.61
N GLY A 84 -4.48 -2.93 4.93
CA GLY A 84 -4.81 -4.01 4.01
C GLY A 84 -6.32 -4.05 3.76
N ILE A 85 -6.76 -3.50 2.62
CA ILE A 85 -8.17 -3.47 2.18
C ILE A 85 -8.42 -4.60 1.18
N GLU A 86 -7.42 -4.88 0.36
CA GLU A 86 -7.31 -5.95 -0.64
C GLU A 86 -8.31 -5.78 -1.80
N SER A 87 -9.57 -6.19 -1.62
CA SER A 87 -10.62 -6.15 -2.63
C SER A 87 -11.93 -5.64 -2.05
N ALA A 88 -12.79 -5.03 -2.86
CA ALA A 88 -14.17 -4.70 -2.50
C ALA A 88 -15.04 -5.95 -2.38
N ASN A 89 -14.78 -6.93 -3.23
CA ASN A 89 -15.60 -8.15 -3.30
C ASN A 89 -15.19 -9.13 -2.19
N PRO A 90 -16.14 -9.53 -1.29
CA PRO A 90 -15.83 -10.43 -0.18
C PRO A 90 -15.47 -11.84 -0.62
N ASP A 91 -15.94 -12.30 -1.79
CA ASP A 91 -15.63 -13.64 -2.32
C ASP A 91 -14.22 -13.69 -2.92
N VAL A 92 -13.71 -12.55 -3.40
CA VAL A 92 -12.35 -12.40 -3.89
C VAL A 92 -11.35 -12.24 -2.74
N ARG A 93 -11.74 -11.53 -1.66
CA ARG A 93 -10.86 -11.36 -0.49
C ARG A 93 -10.63 -12.68 0.22
N ASP A 94 -9.38 -12.93 0.57
CA ASP A 94 -8.99 -14.07 1.39
C ASP A 94 -8.71 -13.66 2.86
N GLY A 95 -8.68 -14.64 3.76
CA GLY A 95 -8.32 -14.45 5.16
C GLY A 95 -9.40 -13.80 6.02
N ALA A 96 -8.98 -13.16 7.12
CA ALA A 96 -9.86 -12.68 8.17
C ALA A 96 -10.77 -11.50 7.75
N SER A 97 -10.36 -10.74 6.77
CA SER A 97 -11.16 -9.61 6.23
C SER A 97 -12.29 -10.04 5.30
N LYS A 98 -12.36 -11.32 4.92
CA LYS A 98 -13.34 -11.86 3.96
C LYS A 98 -14.80 -11.54 4.31
N LYS A 99 -15.14 -11.48 5.59
CA LYS A 99 -16.52 -11.24 6.06
C LYS A 99 -16.90 -9.75 6.14
N MET A 100 -15.96 -8.83 5.97
CA MET A 100 -16.24 -7.39 6.07
C MET A 100 -16.97 -6.90 4.82
N ARG A 101 -18.03 -6.10 5.02
CA ARG A 101 -18.72 -5.42 3.92
C ARG A 101 -18.00 -4.11 3.57
N VAL A 102 -18.20 -3.64 2.35
CA VAL A 102 -17.64 -2.33 1.87
C VAL A 102 -18.02 -1.19 2.81
N ASN A 103 -19.25 -1.17 3.30
CA ASN A 103 -19.70 -0.12 4.22
C ASN A 103 -18.94 -0.14 5.57
N ASP A 104 -18.55 -1.31 6.06
CA ASP A 104 -17.76 -1.43 7.28
C ASP A 104 -16.34 -0.88 7.07
N ILE A 105 -15.74 -1.17 5.89
CA ILE A 105 -14.44 -0.62 5.48
C ILE A 105 -14.52 0.92 5.41
N LYS A 106 -15.55 1.46 4.74
CA LYS A 106 -15.78 2.91 4.63
C LYS A 106 -15.89 3.57 6.00
N LYS A 107 -16.63 2.96 6.91
CA LYS A 107 -16.80 3.45 8.29
C LYS A 107 -15.47 3.52 9.02
N ILE A 108 -14.67 2.45 8.95
CA ILE A 108 -13.36 2.39 9.65
C ILE A 108 -12.40 3.42 9.08
N VAL A 109 -12.26 3.54 7.76
CA VAL A 109 -11.41 4.55 7.12
C VAL A 109 -11.81 5.97 7.57
N ARG A 110 -13.11 6.28 7.58
CA ARG A 110 -13.61 7.58 8.04
C ARG A 110 -13.25 7.87 9.50
N ILE A 111 -13.45 6.91 10.39
CA ILE A 111 -13.14 7.07 11.82
C ILE A 111 -11.63 7.32 12.03
N ILE A 112 -10.76 6.65 11.27
CA ILE A 112 -9.32 6.88 11.33
C ILE A 112 -8.98 8.31 10.87
N GLN A 113 -9.57 8.76 9.75
CA GLN A 113 -9.36 10.11 9.21
C GLN A 113 -9.90 11.20 10.16
N GLU A 114 -11.06 10.98 10.80
CA GLU A 114 -11.63 11.86 11.81
C GLU A 114 -10.75 11.98 13.07
N ALA A 115 -10.01 10.93 13.42
CA ALA A 115 -8.99 10.97 14.46
C ALA A 115 -7.72 11.75 14.07
N GLY A 116 -7.65 12.28 12.85
CA GLY A 116 -6.49 13.03 12.32
C GLY A 116 -5.34 12.12 11.88
N ILE A 117 -5.56 10.81 11.73
CA ILE A 117 -4.61 9.85 11.19
C ILE A 117 -4.90 9.69 9.71
N ARG A 118 -3.85 9.72 8.89
CA ARG A 118 -3.92 9.56 7.44
C ARG A 118 -3.95 8.07 7.09
N VAL A 119 -4.65 7.74 6.02
CA VAL A 119 -4.81 6.35 5.58
C VAL A 119 -4.06 6.11 4.27
N ILE A 120 -3.31 5.00 4.23
CA ILE A 120 -2.79 4.42 2.99
C ILE A 120 -3.64 3.18 2.71
N GLY A 121 -4.42 3.21 1.64
CA GLY A 121 -5.19 2.04 1.21
C GLY A 121 -4.33 1.10 0.37
N ASN A 122 -4.21 -0.17 0.78
CA ASN A 122 -3.53 -1.20 -0.01
C ASN A 122 -4.57 -2.08 -0.68
N TYR A 123 -4.50 -2.18 -2.01
CA TYR A 123 -5.44 -2.93 -2.85
C TYR A 123 -4.69 -3.93 -3.71
N ILE A 124 -5.30 -5.09 -3.95
CA ILE A 124 -4.75 -6.16 -4.79
C ILE A 124 -5.73 -6.44 -5.93
N PHE A 125 -5.21 -6.55 -7.14
CA PHE A 125 -5.94 -6.99 -8.34
C PHE A 125 -5.38 -8.30 -8.86
N GLY A 126 -6.25 -9.14 -9.40
CA GLY A 126 -5.85 -10.42 -9.97
C GLY A 126 -5.72 -11.54 -8.94
N LEU A 127 -6.45 -11.48 -7.83
CA LEU A 127 -6.67 -12.65 -6.99
C LEU A 127 -7.40 -13.74 -7.79
N PRO A 128 -7.27 -15.03 -7.46
CA PRO A 128 -7.77 -16.12 -8.30
C PRO A 128 -9.21 -15.99 -8.79
N GLU A 129 -10.10 -15.44 -7.98
CA GLU A 129 -11.51 -15.24 -8.30
C GLU A 129 -11.85 -13.87 -8.90
N ASP A 130 -10.83 -13.02 -9.19
CA ASP A 130 -11.07 -11.72 -9.79
C ASP A 130 -11.53 -11.82 -11.25
N THR A 131 -12.52 -11.00 -11.56
CA THR A 131 -12.97 -10.64 -12.92
C THR A 131 -12.72 -9.16 -13.17
N ASN A 132 -12.96 -8.68 -14.39
CA ASN A 132 -12.90 -7.24 -14.69
C ASN A 132 -13.87 -6.44 -13.82
N GLU A 133 -15.05 -6.99 -13.54
CA GLU A 133 -16.08 -6.36 -12.73
C GLU A 133 -15.64 -6.23 -11.28
N THR A 134 -15.10 -7.28 -10.66
CA THR A 134 -14.67 -7.24 -9.25
C THR A 134 -13.45 -6.35 -9.04
N MET A 135 -12.50 -6.34 -9.99
CA MET A 135 -11.38 -5.39 -9.97
C MET A 135 -11.87 -3.94 -10.12
N LYS A 136 -12.89 -3.71 -10.97
CA LYS A 136 -13.50 -2.39 -11.12
C LYS A 136 -14.22 -1.95 -9.84
N GLU A 137 -14.98 -2.83 -9.18
CA GLU A 137 -15.61 -2.55 -7.87
C GLU A 137 -14.56 -2.13 -6.83
N THR A 138 -13.41 -2.80 -6.82
CA THR A 138 -12.30 -2.48 -5.92
C THR A 138 -11.70 -1.10 -6.23
N LEU A 139 -11.51 -0.76 -7.48
CA LEU A 139 -11.05 0.58 -7.88
C LEU A 139 -12.08 1.67 -7.55
N ASP A 140 -13.35 1.43 -7.84
CA ASP A 140 -14.43 2.37 -7.53
C ASP A 140 -14.51 2.61 -6.01
N MET A 141 -14.37 1.57 -5.19
CA MET A 141 -14.28 1.69 -3.74
C MET A 141 -13.05 2.51 -3.33
N ALA A 142 -11.88 2.27 -3.91
CA ALA A 142 -10.67 3.03 -3.61
C ALA A 142 -10.85 4.53 -3.89
N ILE A 143 -11.43 4.88 -5.05
CA ILE A 143 -11.73 6.26 -5.43
C ILE A 143 -12.76 6.90 -4.48
N ASP A 144 -13.76 6.13 -4.04
CA ASP A 144 -14.78 6.62 -3.11
C ASP A 144 -14.22 6.86 -1.71
N LEU A 145 -13.39 5.96 -1.21
CA LEU A 145 -12.67 6.09 0.07
C LEU A 145 -11.75 7.31 0.08
N ASN A 146 -11.13 7.62 -1.05
CA ASN A 146 -10.27 8.79 -1.23
C ASN A 146 -9.21 8.91 -0.12
N CYS A 147 -8.50 7.81 0.15
CA CYS A 147 -7.41 7.77 1.13
C CYS A 147 -6.29 8.74 0.72
N GLU A 148 -5.50 9.20 1.69
CA GLU A 148 -4.40 10.14 1.46
C GLU A 148 -3.29 9.56 0.57
N PHE A 149 -3.16 8.24 0.56
CA PHE A 149 -2.35 7.50 -0.41
C PHE A 149 -2.97 6.14 -0.72
N ALA A 150 -2.64 5.57 -1.87
CA ALA A 150 -3.08 4.24 -2.27
C ALA A 150 -1.94 3.46 -2.92
N ASN A 151 -1.85 2.18 -2.58
CA ASN A 151 -1.01 1.22 -3.27
C ASN A 151 -1.90 0.23 -4.02
N PHE A 152 -1.57 0.04 -5.29
CA PHE A 152 -2.22 -0.95 -6.14
C PHE A 152 -1.20 -2.03 -6.51
N TYR A 153 -1.48 -3.25 -6.09
CA TYR A 153 -0.65 -4.42 -6.35
C TYR A 153 -1.37 -5.36 -7.32
N SER A 154 -0.62 -6.02 -8.18
CA SER A 154 -1.09 -7.24 -8.83
C SER A 154 -0.80 -8.45 -7.94
N ALA A 155 -1.69 -9.43 -7.93
CA ALA A 155 -1.48 -10.65 -7.15
C ALA A 155 -0.25 -11.40 -7.62
N MET A 156 0.61 -11.76 -6.67
CA MET A 156 1.86 -12.50 -6.91
C MET A 156 1.91 -13.75 -6.04
N ALA A 157 2.19 -14.88 -6.63
CA ALA A 157 2.44 -16.12 -5.90
C ALA A 157 3.90 -16.20 -5.48
N TYR A 158 4.26 -15.55 -4.39
CA TYR A 158 5.65 -15.56 -3.89
C TYR A 158 6.08 -16.96 -3.42
N PRO A 159 7.32 -17.40 -3.76
CA PRO A 159 7.85 -18.68 -3.31
C PRO A 159 7.72 -18.86 -1.81
N GLY A 160 7.25 -20.05 -1.39
CA GLY A 160 6.99 -20.40 0.02
C GLY A 160 5.62 -19.96 0.53
N SER A 161 4.79 -19.30 -0.27
CA SER A 161 3.40 -19.01 0.08
C SER A 161 2.47 -20.15 -0.34
N LYS A 162 1.33 -20.29 0.37
CA LYS A 162 0.29 -21.24 -0.02
C LYS A 162 -0.23 -21.00 -1.45
N LEU A 163 -0.29 -19.75 -1.87
CA LEU A 163 -0.69 -19.38 -3.23
C LEU A 163 0.32 -19.89 -4.27
N TYR A 164 1.62 -19.86 -3.94
CA TYR A 164 2.67 -20.45 -4.79
C TYR A 164 2.49 -21.95 -4.95
N ASP A 165 2.22 -22.67 -3.86
CA ASP A 165 1.99 -24.11 -3.90
C ASP A 165 0.77 -24.47 -4.78
N ILE A 166 -0.29 -23.66 -4.71
CA ILE A 166 -1.47 -23.78 -5.57
C ILE A 166 -1.09 -23.53 -7.02
N ALA A 167 -0.39 -22.43 -7.31
CA ALA A 167 0.02 -22.06 -8.66
C ALA A 167 0.88 -23.15 -9.34
N VAL A 168 1.81 -23.72 -8.57
CA VAL A 168 2.64 -24.86 -9.06
C VAL A 168 1.77 -26.07 -9.37
N LYS A 169 0.85 -26.43 -8.46
CA LYS A 169 -0.03 -27.59 -8.61
C LYS A 169 -0.97 -27.44 -9.82
N GLU A 170 -1.52 -26.25 -10.02
CA GLU A 170 -2.46 -25.96 -11.13
C GLU A 170 -1.73 -25.63 -12.45
N GLY A 171 -0.38 -25.61 -12.44
CA GLY A 171 0.44 -25.34 -13.64
C GLY A 171 0.34 -23.88 -14.12
N TRP A 172 0.06 -22.94 -13.24
CA TRP A 172 0.02 -21.52 -13.58
C TRP A 172 1.41 -20.99 -13.93
N GLU A 173 1.48 -20.04 -14.85
CA GLU A 173 2.75 -19.42 -15.21
C GLU A 173 3.28 -18.58 -14.03
N LEU A 174 4.55 -18.79 -13.69
CA LEU A 174 5.24 -18.11 -12.61
C LEU A 174 6.53 -17.46 -13.12
N PRO A 175 6.95 -16.32 -12.51
CA PRO A 175 8.24 -15.73 -12.82
C PRO A 175 9.39 -16.73 -12.58
N ARG A 176 10.32 -16.79 -13.54
CA ARG A 176 11.54 -17.62 -13.42
C ARG A 176 12.63 -16.96 -12.59
N GLU A 177 12.62 -15.62 -12.56
CA GLU A 177 13.62 -14.78 -11.90
C GLU A 177 12.97 -13.85 -10.90
N TRP A 178 13.71 -13.44 -9.87
CA TRP A 178 13.19 -12.59 -8.79
C TRP A 178 12.61 -11.25 -9.27
N HIS A 179 13.19 -10.64 -10.30
CA HIS A 179 12.68 -9.40 -10.86
C HIS A 179 11.27 -9.53 -11.46
N GLY A 180 10.88 -10.73 -11.88
CA GLY A 180 9.51 -11.00 -12.34
C GLY A 180 8.45 -10.90 -11.24
N TYR A 181 8.85 -11.03 -9.97
CA TYR A 181 7.97 -10.83 -8.80
C TYR A 181 7.89 -9.36 -8.36
N SER A 182 8.69 -8.46 -8.94
CA SER A 182 8.64 -7.03 -8.60
C SER A 182 7.42 -6.37 -9.22
N GLN A 183 6.68 -5.58 -8.41
CA GLN A 183 5.52 -4.81 -8.88
C GLN A 183 5.88 -3.72 -9.91
N HIS A 184 7.16 -3.34 -10.00
CA HIS A 184 7.61 -2.20 -10.80
C HIS A 184 8.61 -2.54 -11.89
N SER A 185 9.06 -3.81 -12.01
CA SER A 185 10.03 -4.18 -13.04
C SER A 185 9.39 -4.28 -14.44
N TYR A 186 10.21 -4.21 -15.45
CA TYR A 186 9.81 -4.45 -16.84
C TYR A 186 9.27 -5.88 -17.05
N GLU A 187 9.89 -6.85 -16.36
CA GLU A 187 9.57 -8.28 -16.45
C GLU A 187 8.45 -8.71 -15.50
N THR A 188 7.79 -7.78 -14.81
CA THR A 188 6.67 -8.10 -13.90
C THR A 188 5.70 -9.10 -14.55
N LEU A 189 5.49 -10.23 -13.90
CA LEU A 189 4.57 -11.28 -14.31
C LEU A 189 3.65 -11.64 -13.13
N PRO A 190 2.47 -11.01 -13.02
CA PRO A 190 1.50 -11.38 -12.00
C PRO A 190 0.83 -12.72 -12.32
N LEU A 191 0.06 -13.24 -11.37
CA LEU A 191 -0.81 -14.37 -11.63
C LEU A 191 -1.88 -14.00 -12.66
N SER A 192 -2.27 -14.99 -13.48
CA SER A 192 -3.58 -14.99 -14.11
C SER A 192 -4.65 -15.36 -13.07
N THR A 193 -5.88 -14.96 -13.32
CA THR A 193 -7.04 -15.41 -12.53
C THR A 193 -7.71 -16.58 -13.25
N ASN A 194 -8.79 -17.12 -12.67
CA ASN A 194 -9.63 -18.10 -13.35
C ASN A 194 -10.31 -17.52 -14.63
N TYR A 195 -10.32 -16.19 -14.79
CA TYR A 195 -11.08 -15.49 -15.83
C TYR A 195 -10.22 -14.54 -16.68
N LEU A 196 -9.05 -14.12 -16.18
CA LEU A 196 -8.22 -13.08 -16.79
C LEU A 196 -6.77 -13.55 -16.93
N SER A 197 -6.13 -13.16 -18.01
CA SER A 197 -4.70 -13.37 -18.21
C SER A 197 -3.87 -12.45 -17.28
N ALA A 198 -2.63 -12.82 -17.00
CA ALA A 198 -1.65 -12.00 -16.28
C ALA A 198 -1.48 -10.60 -16.93
N ARG A 199 -1.57 -10.54 -18.27
CA ARG A 199 -1.51 -9.31 -19.07
C ARG A 199 -2.67 -8.37 -18.72
N GLU A 200 -3.92 -8.88 -18.69
CA GLU A 200 -5.11 -8.10 -18.38
C GLU A 200 -5.06 -7.57 -16.94
N VAL A 201 -4.65 -8.40 -15.99
CA VAL A 201 -4.46 -8.02 -14.60
C VAL A 201 -3.43 -6.90 -14.46
N LEU A 202 -2.24 -7.04 -15.09
CA LEU A 202 -1.18 -6.03 -15.00
C LEU A 202 -1.60 -4.71 -15.65
N LYS A 203 -2.25 -4.79 -16.83
CA LYS A 203 -2.78 -3.60 -17.49
C LYS A 203 -3.82 -2.88 -16.61
N PHE A 204 -4.75 -3.63 -16.03
CA PHE A 204 -5.76 -3.05 -15.14
C PHE A 204 -5.11 -2.36 -13.93
N ARG A 205 -4.12 -3.01 -13.29
CA ARG A 205 -3.38 -2.44 -12.15
C ARG A 205 -2.69 -1.12 -12.52
N ASP A 206 -1.99 -1.07 -13.66
CA ASP A 206 -1.29 0.13 -14.10
C ASP A 206 -2.28 1.24 -14.47
N ASP A 207 -3.39 0.93 -15.14
CA ASP A 207 -4.48 1.88 -15.42
C ASP A 207 -5.17 2.38 -14.13
N ALA A 208 -5.35 1.53 -13.12
CA ALA A 208 -5.96 1.89 -11.84
C ALA A 208 -5.12 2.93 -11.10
N PHE A 209 -3.79 2.82 -11.11
CA PHE A 209 -2.89 3.82 -10.55
C PHE A 209 -3.16 5.21 -11.14
N HIS A 210 -3.21 5.32 -12.45
CA HIS A 210 -3.48 6.60 -13.11
C HIS A 210 -4.89 7.12 -12.81
N LYS A 211 -5.90 6.26 -12.90
CA LYS A 211 -7.29 6.64 -12.62
C LYS A 211 -7.48 7.17 -11.20
N TYR A 212 -6.76 6.64 -10.23
CA TYR A 212 -6.83 7.09 -8.85
C TYR A 212 -6.10 8.42 -8.66
N PHE A 213 -4.81 8.49 -9.02
CA PHE A 213 -3.97 9.65 -8.73
C PHE A 213 -4.22 10.86 -9.64
N GLU A 214 -4.80 10.67 -10.83
CA GLU A 214 -5.23 11.75 -11.73
C GLU A 214 -6.67 12.23 -11.45
N ASN A 215 -7.37 11.59 -10.50
CA ASN A 215 -8.76 11.96 -10.17
C ASN A 215 -8.82 13.33 -9.50
N GLN A 216 -9.71 14.22 -9.98
CA GLN A 216 -9.83 15.58 -9.45
C GLN A 216 -10.25 15.64 -7.98
N LYS A 217 -11.11 14.72 -7.52
CA LYS A 217 -11.48 14.61 -6.10
C LYS A 217 -10.25 14.31 -5.23
N TYR A 218 -9.36 13.42 -5.70
CA TYR A 218 -8.11 13.10 -5.03
C TYR A 218 -7.15 14.30 -5.02
N LEU A 219 -6.90 14.91 -6.18
CA LEU A 219 -5.99 16.05 -6.31
C LEU A 219 -6.45 17.25 -5.46
N SER A 220 -7.75 17.51 -5.41
CA SER A 220 -8.33 18.57 -4.56
C SER A 220 -8.14 18.25 -3.06
N MET A 221 -8.33 17.01 -2.65
CA MET A 221 -8.08 16.57 -1.27
C MET A 221 -6.61 16.73 -0.89
N ILE A 222 -5.68 16.31 -1.77
CA ILE A 222 -4.23 16.46 -1.55
C ILE A 222 -3.84 17.93 -1.42
N GLU A 223 -4.32 18.77 -2.32
CA GLU A 223 -4.05 20.22 -2.26
C GLU A 223 -4.54 20.84 -0.94
N ASN A 224 -5.75 20.50 -0.53
CA ASN A 224 -6.34 21.01 0.71
C ASN A 224 -5.63 20.53 1.98
N LYS A 225 -5.16 19.28 2.01
CA LYS A 225 -4.51 18.68 3.20
C LYS A 225 -3.01 18.95 3.27
N PHE A 226 -2.32 19.03 2.13
CA PHE A 226 -0.86 19.03 2.06
C PHE A 226 -0.28 20.20 1.28
N GLY A 227 -1.12 20.98 0.62
CA GLY A 227 -0.71 22.13 -0.18
C GLY A 227 -0.35 21.79 -1.64
N ASN A 228 -0.21 22.87 -2.44
CA ASN A 228 -0.02 22.75 -3.89
C ASN A 228 1.25 21.99 -4.30
N LYS A 229 2.36 22.13 -3.54
CA LYS A 229 3.61 21.41 -3.83
C LYS A 229 3.45 19.89 -3.83
N VAL A 230 2.64 19.35 -2.90
CA VAL A 230 2.39 17.90 -2.84
C VAL A 230 1.50 17.47 -3.99
N LYS A 231 0.50 18.28 -4.37
CA LYS A 231 -0.33 18.04 -5.55
C LYS A 231 0.51 18.01 -6.84
N GLU A 232 1.40 18.98 -7.02
CA GLU A 232 2.33 19.03 -8.18
C GLU A 232 3.24 17.78 -8.21
N TYR A 233 3.73 17.34 -7.06
CA TYR A 233 4.52 16.11 -6.95
C TYR A 233 3.72 14.88 -7.39
N VAL A 234 2.46 14.76 -6.96
CA VAL A 234 1.57 13.67 -7.40
C VAL A 234 1.33 13.72 -8.91
N GLN A 235 1.08 14.91 -9.46
CA GLN A 235 0.91 15.09 -10.90
C GLN A 235 2.18 14.74 -11.70
N GLU A 236 3.37 15.03 -11.15
CA GLU A 236 4.65 14.62 -11.78
C GLU A 236 4.82 13.10 -11.73
N MET A 237 4.51 12.48 -10.60
CA MET A 237 4.55 11.02 -10.45
C MET A 237 3.68 10.31 -11.49
N THR A 238 2.51 10.86 -11.81
CA THR A 238 1.59 10.24 -12.80
C THR A 238 2.02 10.42 -14.26
N LYS A 239 2.98 11.26 -14.57
CA LYS A 239 3.55 11.35 -15.92
C LYS A 239 4.36 10.11 -16.30
N THR A 240 4.88 9.38 -15.33
CA THR A 240 5.66 8.16 -15.56
C THR A 240 4.71 6.99 -15.83
N ARG A 241 4.87 6.35 -16.98
CA ARG A 241 4.19 5.10 -17.32
C ARG A 241 5.22 3.98 -17.38
N LEU A 242 4.96 2.93 -16.60
CA LEU A 242 5.84 1.77 -16.55
C LEU A 242 5.76 0.98 -17.85
N LYS A 243 6.93 0.69 -18.42
CA LYS A 243 7.01 -0.26 -19.53
C LYS A 243 6.92 -1.68 -18.97
N ARG A 244 6.19 -2.55 -19.67
CA ARG A 244 5.92 -3.93 -19.25
C ARG A 244 6.16 -4.90 -20.39
N LYS A 245 7.02 -5.87 -20.18
CA LYS A 245 7.36 -6.87 -21.20
C LYS A 245 6.11 -7.53 -21.77
N ILE A 246 5.23 -8.05 -20.92
CA ILE A 246 4.01 -8.74 -21.34
C ILE A 246 2.98 -7.82 -22.05
N LEU A 247 3.10 -6.49 -21.91
CA LEU A 247 2.26 -5.53 -22.63
C LEU A 247 2.90 -5.09 -23.95
N ASP A 248 4.24 -5.14 -24.06
CA ASP A 248 4.99 -4.70 -25.24
C ASP A 248 5.12 -5.82 -26.30
N GLU A 249 5.01 -7.09 -25.93
CA GLU A 249 5.21 -8.23 -26.85
C GLU A 249 4.24 -8.27 -28.03
N GLU A 250 3.04 -7.69 -27.93
CA GLU A 250 2.16 -7.49 -29.10
C GLU A 250 2.60 -6.35 -30.04
N ASN A 251 3.32 -5.36 -29.51
CA ASN A 251 3.87 -4.29 -30.34
C ASN A 251 5.15 -4.74 -31.08
N SER A 252 5.80 -5.79 -30.58
CA SER A 252 7.04 -6.32 -31.17
C SER A 252 6.83 -7.07 -32.49
N SER A 253 5.62 -7.52 -32.78
CA SER A 253 5.27 -8.02 -34.11
C SER A 253 5.05 -6.89 -35.14
N LYS A 254 4.94 -5.62 -34.66
CA LYS A 254 4.73 -4.43 -35.52
C LYS A 254 5.87 -3.41 -35.50
N LEU A 255 6.84 -3.51 -34.58
CA LEU A 255 7.95 -2.55 -34.46
C LEU A 255 9.25 -3.28 -34.04
N LYS A 256 9.94 -3.86 -35.02
CA LYS A 256 11.40 -3.99 -34.98
C LYS A 256 11.92 -2.57 -35.20
N ASP A 257 12.38 -1.92 -34.17
CA ASP A 257 13.37 -0.85 -34.02
C ASP A 257 12.93 0.18 -32.98
N ASN A 258 13.55 0.20 -31.82
CA ASN A 258 14.27 1.32 -31.27
C ASN A 258 14.61 1.19 -29.77
N LYS A 259 15.82 1.61 -29.46
CA LYS A 259 16.64 1.43 -28.27
C LYS A 259 16.21 2.25 -27.04
N MET A 260 16.41 1.58 -25.88
CA MET A 260 16.92 2.06 -24.57
C MET A 260 16.59 3.48 -24.10
N VAL A 261 15.93 3.61 -22.94
CA VAL A 261 15.91 4.82 -22.12
C VAL A 261 16.22 4.47 -20.64
N ILE A 262 17.06 5.32 -20.08
CA ILE A 262 17.82 5.27 -18.83
C ILE A 262 16.96 5.52 -17.58
N TYR A 263 17.27 4.80 -16.48
CA TYR A 263 16.72 5.03 -15.14
C TYR A 263 17.33 6.28 -14.48
N GLY A 264 16.50 7.18 -14.01
CA GLY A 264 16.88 8.28 -13.13
C GLY A 264 16.60 7.95 -11.67
N SER A 265 17.65 8.05 -10.84
CA SER A 265 17.57 7.97 -9.39
C SER A 265 17.05 9.27 -8.79
N PHE A 266 16.12 9.18 -7.85
CA PHE A 266 15.62 10.34 -7.11
C PHE A 266 16.34 10.45 -5.75
N SER A 267 17.10 11.50 -5.59
CA SER A 267 17.59 11.98 -4.28
C SER A 267 17.24 13.46 -4.15
N GLY A 268 16.58 13.79 -3.09
CA GLY A 268 16.46 15.14 -2.58
C GLY A 268 15.07 15.71 -2.50
N LEU A 269 14.53 15.79 -1.29
CA LEU A 269 13.60 16.84 -0.85
C LEU A 269 13.66 16.98 0.68
N ASP A 270 13.72 18.21 1.11
CA ASP A 270 13.96 18.67 2.48
C ASP A 270 12.83 18.35 3.51
N ASN A 271 13.26 18.33 4.78
CA ASN A 271 12.52 18.05 6.00
C ASN A 271 11.25 18.89 6.15
N ASN A 272 10.08 18.31 5.82
CA ASN A 272 8.80 18.87 6.27
C ASN A 272 7.80 17.76 6.60
N GLN A 273 7.08 17.94 7.71
CA GLN A 273 6.13 16.98 8.30
C GLN A 273 4.96 16.54 7.38
N ASN A 274 4.89 17.08 6.15
CA ASN A 274 3.81 16.85 5.18
C ASN A 274 4.15 15.86 4.06
N ARG A 275 5.19 15.04 4.19
CA ARG A 275 5.55 14.07 3.15
C ARG A 275 4.63 12.87 3.13
N ILE A 276 4.21 12.48 1.93
CA ILE A 276 3.65 11.16 1.65
C ILE A 276 4.80 10.15 1.79
N PRO A 277 4.67 9.05 2.55
CA PRO A 277 5.71 8.05 2.68
C PRO A 277 6.02 7.44 1.31
N GLN A 278 7.31 7.32 0.99
CA GLN A 278 7.73 6.50 -0.16
C GLN A 278 7.57 5.03 0.22
N THR A 279 6.87 4.26 -0.58
CA THR A 279 6.66 2.80 -0.46
C THR A 279 7.82 2.03 -1.06
#